data_8886d7b7a05651b88803559018bb8452
#
_entry.id   8886d7b7a05651b88803559018bb8452
#
_cell.length_a   1.000
_cell.length_b   1.000
_cell.length_c   1.000
_cell.angle_alpha   90.00
_cell.angle_beta   90.00
_cell.angle_gamma   90.00
#
_symmetry.space_group_name_H-M   'P 1'
#
loop_
_entity.id
_entity.type
_entity.pdbx_description
1 polymer ?
#
loop_
_entity_poly.entity_id
_entity_poly.type
_entity_poly.pdbx_seq_one_letter_code
_entity_poly.pdbx_strand_id
1 'polypeptide(L)'
;APGQWVPNKYGGRENLEAIAFLRKLNETVIAERPEAVTMAEESTSFPGVTHPVRDGGLGFHYKWNLGWMHDTLSYLREDPLFRKYHHDKMRFGMMYAYSENFILPLSHDEVVHCKGSLIGKMPGDEWQRFANLRAYFGFMWGYPGKKLLFMGGEFAQYREWDSNGSLDWYLLQYPLHAGMQRLVRDLN
;
A
#
# COMPACT_ATOMS: atom_id res chain seq x y z
N ALA A 1 22.73 7.41 -9.45
CA ALA A 1 23.74 7.91 -10.38
C ALA A 1 25.14 7.49 -9.90
N PRO A 2 26.17 7.44 -10.78
CA PRO A 2 27.55 7.21 -10.36
C PRO A 2 27.95 8.18 -9.23
N GLY A 3 28.59 7.66 -8.16
CA GLY A 3 29.00 8.46 -7.00
C GLY A 3 27.95 8.65 -5.90
N GLN A 4 26.73 8.14 -6.08
CA GLN A 4 25.68 8.19 -5.05
C GLN A 4 25.70 6.99 -4.08
N TRP A 5 26.52 5.99 -4.36
CA TRP A 5 26.68 4.79 -3.54
C TRP A 5 28.07 4.19 -3.71
N VAL A 6 28.51 3.47 -2.68
CA VAL A 6 29.79 2.75 -2.71
C VAL A 6 29.52 1.31 -3.13
N PRO A 7 30.20 0.76 -4.15
CA PRO A 7 30.04 -0.63 -4.56
C PRO A 7 30.35 -1.60 -3.42
N ASN A 8 29.54 -2.64 -3.29
CA ASN A 8 29.86 -3.75 -2.40
C ASN A 8 31.03 -4.60 -2.98
N LYS A 9 31.49 -5.60 -2.23
CA LYS A 9 32.62 -6.45 -2.65
C LYS A 9 32.41 -7.23 -3.97
N TYR A 10 31.18 -7.25 -4.50
CA TYR A 10 30.84 -7.87 -5.78
C TYR A 10 30.59 -6.84 -6.88
N GLY A 11 30.78 -5.55 -6.59
CA GLY A 11 30.51 -4.45 -7.53
C GLY A 11 29.05 -4.02 -7.61
N GLY A 12 28.15 -4.64 -6.84
CA GLY A 12 26.75 -4.29 -6.74
C GLY A 12 26.50 -3.13 -5.76
N ARG A 13 25.27 -2.65 -5.76
CA ARG A 13 24.83 -1.52 -4.90
C ARG A 13 24.16 -1.98 -3.60
N GLU A 14 23.90 -3.25 -3.47
CA GLU A 14 23.21 -3.83 -2.32
C GLU A 14 24.10 -3.77 -1.07
N ASN A 15 23.53 -3.35 0.05
CA ASN A 15 24.19 -3.39 1.34
C ASN A 15 24.12 -4.84 1.88
N LEU A 16 25.24 -5.57 1.77
CA LEU A 16 25.31 -6.99 2.12
C LEU A 16 25.17 -7.23 3.63
N GLU A 17 25.64 -6.28 4.44
CA GLU A 17 25.54 -6.33 5.90
C GLU A 17 24.07 -6.16 6.33
N ALA A 18 23.34 -5.21 5.71
CA ALA A 18 21.92 -5.03 5.96
C ALA A 18 21.11 -6.27 5.54
N ILE A 19 21.41 -6.87 4.39
CA ILE A 19 20.79 -8.12 3.95
C ILE A 19 21.03 -9.26 4.95
N ALA A 20 22.28 -9.43 5.41
CA ALA A 20 22.61 -10.45 6.40
C ALA A 20 21.88 -10.21 7.73
N PHE A 21 21.80 -8.96 8.17
CA PHE A 21 21.05 -8.57 9.38
C PHE A 21 19.57 -8.89 9.25
N LEU A 22 18.93 -8.50 8.14
CA LEU A 22 17.49 -8.74 7.93
C LEU A 22 17.14 -10.22 7.88
N ARG A 23 17.99 -11.04 7.24
CA ARG A 23 17.84 -12.49 7.24
C ARG A 23 17.91 -13.06 8.66
N LYS A 24 18.96 -12.67 9.42
CA LYS A 24 19.11 -13.11 10.80
C LYS A 24 17.96 -12.64 11.69
N LEU A 25 17.49 -11.40 11.49
CA LEU A 25 16.32 -10.86 12.19
C LEU A 25 15.09 -11.76 11.97
N ASN A 26 14.73 -12.03 10.72
CA ASN A 26 13.56 -12.82 10.39
C ASN A 26 13.66 -14.28 10.85
N GLU A 27 14.85 -14.91 10.72
CA GLU A 27 15.08 -16.24 11.28
C GLU A 27 14.92 -16.26 12.81
N THR A 28 15.42 -15.22 13.50
CA THR A 28 15.30 -15.13 14.95
C THR A 28 13.84 -14.90 15.36
N VAL A 29 13.10 -14.01 14.67
CA VAL A 29 11.68 -13.78 14.94
C VAL A 29 10.87 -15.07 14.77
N ILE A 30 11.09 -15.82 13.68
CA ILE A 30 10.38 -17.09 13.45
C ILE A 30 10.71 -18.12 14.54
N ALA A 31 11.96 -18.19 15.01
CA ALA A 31 12.38 -19.13 16.04
C ALA A 31 11.85 -18.78 17.44
N GLU A 32 11.90 -17.51 17.82
CA GLU A 32 11.57 -17.03 19.17
C GLU A 32 10.10 -16.66 19.34
N ARG A 33 9.45 -16.25 18.24
CA ARG A 33 8.08 -15.75 18.20
C ARG A 33 7.36 -16.20 16.92
N PRO A 34 7.04 -17.50 16.81
CA PRO A 34 6.45 -18.07 15.59
C PRO A 34 5.08 -17.50 15.24
N GLU A 35 4.40 -16.84 16.20
CA GLU A 35 3.14 -16.14 16.00
C GLU A 35 3.31 -14.71 15.45
N ALA A 36 4.53 -14.17 15.46
CA ALA A 36 4.79 -12.81 14.98
C ALA A 36 4.92 -12.78 13.46
N VAL A 37 4.47 -11.67 12.88
CA VAL A 37 4.53 -11.42 11.44
C VAL A 37 5.42 -10.22 11.17
N THR A 38 6.42 -10.39 10.31
CA THR A 38 7.28 -9.31 9.84
C THR A 38 6.83 -8.84 8.46
N MET A 39 6.78 -7.52 8.26
CA MET A 39 6.34 -6.90 7.02
C MET A 39 7.40 -5.91 6.55
N ALA A 40 7.80 -5.99 5.29
CA ALA A 40 8.77 -5.08 4.70
C ALA A 40 8.07 -3.92 4.00
N GLU A 41 8.44 -2.70 4.36
CA GLU A 41 8.20 -1.52 3.54
C GLU A 41 9.43 -1.29 2.67
N GLU A 42 9.34 -1.72 1.42
CA GLU A 42 10.48 -1.73 0.51
C GLU A 42 9.99 -1.49 -0.93
N SER A 43 10.50 -0.46 -1.58
CA SER A 43 10.01 0.03 -2.88
C SER A 43 10.87 -0.40 -4.07
N THR A 44 12.00 -1.08 -3.83
CA THR A 44 12.89 -1.48 -4.91
C THR A 44 12.45 -2.79 -5.58
N SER A 45 13.12 -3.15 -6.65
CA SER A 45 12.95 -4.43 -7.34
C SER A 45 13.81 -5.55 -6.75
N PHE A 46 14.29 -5.42 -5.49
CA PHE A 46 15.06 -6.49 -4.83
C PHE A 46 14.20 -7.76 -4.76
N PRO A 47 14.70 -8.89 -5.29
CA PRO A 47 13.90 -10.10 -5.41
C PRO A 47 13.87 -10.91 -4.11
N GLY A 48 12.77 -11.62 -3.87
CA GLY A 48 12.68 -12.60 -2.80
C GLY A 48 12.64 -12.01 -1.40
N VAL A 49 12.10 -10.80 -1.23
CA VAL A 49 11.92 -10.17 0.10
C VAL A 49 11.09 -11.08 1.01
N THR A 50 10.06 -11.73 0.47
CA THR A 50 9.19 -12.64 1.22
C THR A 50 9.50 -14.13 1.01
N HIS A 51 10.55 -14.45 0.26
CA HIS A 51 10.97 -15.82 0.11
C HIS A 51 11.74 -16.28 1.36
N PRO A 52 11.70 -17.58 1.68
CA PRO A 52 12.46 -18.13 2.80
C PRO A 52 13.96 -17.85 2.69
N VAL A 53 14.62 -17.64 3.82
CA VAL A 53 16.08 -17.40 3.86
C VAL A 53 16.86 -18.56 3.25
N ARG A 54 16.44 -19.82 3.49
CA ARG A 54 17.03 -21.02 2.91
C ARG A 54 17.02 -21.03 1.38
N ASP A 55 16.05 -20.31 0.76
CA ASP A 55 15.91 -20.20 -0.69
C ASP A 55 16.53 -18.91 -1.23
N GLY A 56 17.34 -18.22 -0.42
CA GLY A 56 18.04 -16.99 -0.78
C GLY A 56 17.26 -15.70 -0.53
N GLY A 57 16.02 -15.78 -0.03
CA GLY A 57 15.20 -14.62 0.30
C GLY A 57 15.61 -13.90 1.57
N LEU A 58 14.83 -12.88 1.97
CA LEU A 58 15.02 -12.13 3.22
C LEU A 58 14.19 -12.68 4.40
N GLY A 59 13.20 -13.54 4.14
CA GLY A 59 12.39 -14.19 5.17
C GLY A 59 11.27 -13.34 5.77
N PHE A 60 10.91 -12.22 5.18
CA PHE A 60 9.72 -11.47 5.60
C PHE A 60 8.45 -12.26 5.28
N HIS A 61 7.42 -12.10 6.09
CA HIS A 61 6.12 -12.70 5.81
C HIS A 61 5.39 -11.98 4.69
N TYR A 62 5.50 -10.65 4.66
CA TYR A 62 4.85 -9.81 3.66
C TYR A 62 5.74 -8.64 3.23
N LYS A 63 5.43 -8.11 2.04
CA LYS A 63 6.01 -6.88 1.50
C LYS A 63 4.89 -5.92 1.06
N TRP A 64 5.03 -4.63 1.35
CA TRP A 64 4.12 -3.63 0.82
C TRP A 64 4.28 -3.48 -0.70
N ASN A 65 3.18 -3.50 -1.43
CA ASN A 65 3.16 -3.26 -2.87
C ASN A 65 3.02 -1.76 -3.16
N LEU A 66 4.12 -1.02 -3.00
CA LEU A 66 4.14 0.43 -3.24
C LEU A 66 3.92 0.77 -4.72
N GLY A 67 4.34 -0.10 -5.64
CA GLY A 67 4.07 0.05 -7.08
C GLY A 67 2.57 0.03 -7.38
N TRP A 68 1.84 -0.96 -6.85
CA TRP A 68 0.39 -1.02 -6.97
C TRP A 68 -0.28 0.23 -6.41
N MET A 69 0.11 0.68 -5.23
CA MET A 69 -0.44 1.87 -4.58
C MET A 69 -0.24 3.11 -5.45
N HIS A 70 0.99 3.34 -5.92
CA HIS A 70 1.33 4.48 -6.76
C HIS A 70 0.54 4.50 -8.07
N ASP A 71 0.54 3.37 -8.78
CA ASP A 71 -0.09 3.26 -10.10
C ASP A 71 -1.60 3.40 -10.02
N THR A 72 -2.24 2.74 -9.05
CA THR A 72 -3.70 2.79 -8.90
C THR A 72 -4.19 4.15 -8.42
N LEU A 73 -3.51 4.79 -7.46
CA LEU A 73 -3.85 6.15 -7.05
C LEU A 73 -3.62 7.16 -8.17
N SER A 74 -2.54 7.01 -8.93
CA SER A 74 -2.29 7.85 -10.12
C SER A 74 -3.41 7.71 -11.15
N TYR A 75 -3.88 6.48 -11.42
CA TYR A 75 -5.02 6.24 -12.30
C TYR A 75 -6.31 6.88 -11.79
N LEU A 76 -6.62 6.73 -10.50
CA LEU A 76 -7.88 7.23 -9.94
C LEU A 76 -7.93 8.76 -9.83
N ARG A 77 -6.78 9.42 -9.81
CA ARG A 77 -6.68 10.89 -9.87
C ARG A 77 -6.94 11.46 -11.26
N GLU A 78 -6.75 10.65 -12.31
CA GLU A 78 -7.03 11.10 -13.68
C GLU A 78 -8.51 11.44 -13.85
N ASP A 79 -8.77 12.49 -14.64
CA ASP A 79 -10.14 12.78 -15.08
C ASP A 79 -10.72 11.51 -15.77
N PRO A 80 -11.93 11.08 -15.39
CA PRO A 80 -12.55 9.88 -15.98
C PRO A 80 -12.58 9.87 -17.50
N LEU A 81 -12.64 11.05 -18.15
CA LEU A 81 -12.62 11.19 -19.60
C LEU A 81 -11.32 10.64 -20.22
N PHE A 82 -10.20 10.78 -19.52
CA PHE A 82 -8.87 10.38 -20.01
C PHE A 82 -8.42 9.01 -19.50
N ARG A 83 -9.09 8.42 -18.52
CA ARG A 83 -8.71 7.12 -17.91
C ARG A 83 -8.54 5.99 -18.92
N LYS A 84 -9.30 6.02 -20.01
CA LYS A 84 -9.20 5.01 -21.07
C LYS A 84 -7.80 4.90 -21.70
N TYR A 85 -6.99 5.95 -21.61
CA TYR A 85 -5.62 5.96 -22.12
C TYR A 85 -4.58 5.49 -21.08
N HIS A 86 -5.00 5.21 -19.85
CA HIS A 86 -4.12 4.92 -18.71
C HIS A 86 -4.46 3.59 -18.02
N HIS A 87 -5.22 2.70 -18.67
CA HIS A 87 -5.62 1.42 -18.08
C HIS A 87 -4.45 0.53 -17.67
N ASP A 88 -3.28 0.72 -18.27
CA ASP A 88 -2.09 -0.04 -17.91
C ASP A 88 -1.68 0.19 -16.45
N LYS A 89 -1.91 1.38 -15.89
CA LYS A 89 -1.67 1.66 -14.47
C LYS A 89 -2.47 0.73 -13.53
N MET A 90 -3.68 0.32 -13.92
CA MET A 90 -4.50 -0.61 -13.13
C MET A 90 -4.07 -2.07 -13.33
N ARG A 91 -3.54 -2.43 -14.50
CA ARG A 91 -3.26 -3.81 -14.87
C ARG A 91 -1.81 -4.21 -14.64
N PHE A 92 -0.88 -3.26 -14.70
CA PHE A 92 0.56 -3.55 -14.65
C PHE A 92 0.94 -4.35 -13.41
N GLY A 93 0.37 -4.02 -12.25
CA GLY A 93 0.61 -4.75 -11.01
C GLY A 93 0.31 -6.25 -11.08
N MET A 94 -0.60 -6.70 -11.98
CA MET A 94 -0.89 -8.12 -12.16
C MET A 94 0.29 -8.92 -12.73
N MET A 95 1.21 -8.27 -13.43
CA MET A 95 2.41 -8.91 -13.99
C MET A 95 3.31 -9.51 -12.90
N TYR A 96 3.28 -8.94 -11.69
CA TYR A 96 4.12 -9.36 -10.57
C TYR A 96 3.33 -9.66 -9.28
N ALA A 97 2.00 -9.68 -9.35
CA ALA A 97 1.13 -9.81 -8.17
C ALA A 97 1.42 -11.05 -7.29
N TYR A 98 2.05 -12.07 -7.86
CA TYR A 98 2.38 -13.33 -7.19
C TYR A 98 3.88 -13.55 -7.00
N SER A 99 4.73 -12.56 -7.31
CA SER A 99 6.19 -12.67 -7.13
C SER A 99 6.61 -12.58 -5.68
N GLU A 100 5.79 -11.98 -4.82
CA GLU A 100 5.97 -11.82 -3.40
C GLU A 100 4.63 -11.99 -2.65
N ASN A 101 4.66 -12.13 -1.35
CA ASN A 101 3.47 -12.08 -0.51
C ASN A 101 3.10 -10.61 -0.26
N PHE A 102 2.32 -10.02 -1.15
CA PHE A 102 2.04 -8.60 -1.08
C PHE A 102 0.95 -8.20 -0.09
N ILE A 103 1.16 -7.04 0.54
CA ILE A 103 0.11 -6.21 1.14
C ILE A 103 -0.13 -5.03 0.20
N LEU A 104 -1.38 -4.71 -0.05
CA LEU A 104 -1.81 -3.53 -0.82
C LEU A 104 -1.97 -2.36 0.15
N PRO A 105 -1.01 -1.41 0.21
CA PRO A 105 -1.05 -0.37 1.22
C PRO A 105 -1.83 0.85 0.73
N LEU A 106 -2.79 1.29 1.54
CA LEU A 106 -3.26 2.66 1.61
C LEU A 106 -2.95 3.13 3.03
N SER A 107 -1.69 3.50 3.26
CA SER A 107 -1.12 3.74 4.56
C SER A 107 -1.29 5.20 5.01
N HIS A 108 -0.66 5.55 6.13
CA HIS A 108 -0.59 6.94 6.58
C HIS A 108 0.09 7.84 5.54
N ASP A 109 1.10 7.33 4.84
CA ASP A 109 1.87 8.11 3.86
C ASP A 109 1.03 8.67 2.71
N GLU A 110 -0.10 8.03 2.39
CA GLU A 110 -1.01 8.53 1.36
C GLU A 110 -1.91 9.65 1.86
N VAL A 111 -2.00 9.90 3.17
CA VAL A 111 -3.00 10.80 3.78
C VAL A 111 -2.42 11.82 4.76
N VAL A 112 -1.10 12.06 4.73
CA VAL A 112 -0.40 13.02 5.60
C VAL A 112 0.46 14.01 4.79
N HIS A 113 0.94 15.05 5.45
CA HIS A 113 1.95 15.99 4.91
C HIS A 113 1.59 16.61 3.55
N CYS A 114 0.41 17.21 3.47
CA CYS A 114 -0.11 17.89 2.29
C CYS A 114 -0.41 16.98 1.09
N LYS A 115 -0.58 15.68 1.32
CA LYS A 115 -0.97 14.72 0.29
C LYS A 115 -2.49 14.63 0.09
N GLY A 116 -3.28 15.19 1.01
CA GLY A 116 -4.74 15.14 1.02
C GLY A 116 -5.28 13.78 1.45
N SER A 117 -6.58 13.71 1.73
CA SER A 117 -7.25 12.44 2.07
C SER A 117 -7.49 11.56 0.84
N LEU A 118 -7.86 10.29 1.05
CA LEU A 118 -8.19 9.38 -0.07
C LEU A 118 -9.36 9.91 -0.89
N ILE A 119 -10.43 10.38 -0.22
CA ILE A 119 -11.59 10.97 -0.90
C ILE A 119 -11.22 12.28 -1.62
N GLY A 120 -10.29 13.07 -1.06
CA GLY A 120 -9.79 14.29 -1.67
C GLY A 120 -9.00 14.08 -2.96
N LYS A 121 -8.49 12.88 -3.19
CA LYS A 121 -7.78 12.50 -4.42
C LYS A 121 -8.73 12.13 -5.57
N MET A 122 -10.00 11.90 -5.28
CA MET A 122 -10.98 11.48 -6.27
C MET A 122 -11.52 12.70 -7.02
N PRO A 123 -11.58 12.70 -8.35
CA PRO A 123 -12.13 13.78 -9.15
C PRO A 123 -13.66 13.82 -9.13
N GLY A 124 -14.20 14.98 -9.50
CA GLY A 124 -15.63 15.20 -9.68
C GLY A 124 -16.33 15.84 -8.49
N ASP A 125 -17.66 15.85 -8.54
CA ASP A 125 -18.52 16.30 -7.45
C ASP A 125 -18.50 15.31 -6.26
N GLU A 126 -19.20 15.64 -5.20
CA GLU A 126 -19.22 14.81 -3.99
C GLU A 126 -19.66 13.36 -4.27
N TRP A 127 -20.77 13.19 -4.99
CA TRP A 127 -21.27 11.85 -5.33
C TRP A 127 -20.24 11.05 -6.15
N GLN A 128 -19.62 11.70 -7.14
CA GLN A 128 -18.61 11.10 -8.01
C GLN A 128 -17.36 10.70 -7.24
N ARG A 129 -16.90 11.52 -6.30
CA ARG A 129 -15.77 11.20 -5.41
C ARG A 129 -16.05 9.94 -4.61
N PHE A 130 -17.20 9.85 -3.96
CA PHE A 130 -17.60 8.66 -3.23
C PHE A 130 -17.77 7.45 -4.14
N ALA A 131 -18.32 7.62 -5.35
CA ALA A 131 -18.44 6.55 -6.33
C ALA A 131 -17.05 6.01 -6.77
N ASN A 132 -16.10 6.90 -7.04
CA ASN A 132 -14.73 6.53 -7.37
C ASN A 132 -14.04 5.78 -6.20
N LEU A 133 -14.19 6.28 -4.97
CA LEU A 133 -13.58 5.64 -3.81
C LEU A 133 -14.18 4.26 -3.52
N ARG A 134 -15.52 4.09 -3.70
CA ARG A 134 -16.18 2.77 -3.61
C ARG A 134 -15.61 1.80 -4.66
N ALA A 135 -15.48 2.26 -5.89
CA ALA A 135 -14.91 1.44 -6.97
C ALA A 135 -13.45 1.05 -6.66
N TYR A 136 -12.69 1.97 -6.10
CA TYR A 136 -11.31 1.70 -5.70
C TYR A 136 -11.21 0.66 -4.60
N PHE A 137 -12.04 0.75 -3.56
CA PHE A 137 -12.05 -0.26 -2.50
C PHE A 137 -12.54 -1.62 -3.03
N GLY A 138 -13.58 -1.65 -3.87
CA GLY A 138 -14.00 -2.89 -4.53
C GLY A 138 -12.87 -3.53 -5.34
N PHE A 139 -12.13 -2.72 -6.11
CA PHE A 139 -10.94 -3.18 -6.84
C PHE A 139 -9.85 -3.70 -5.89
N MET A 140 -9.54 -2.96 -4.84
CA MET A 140 -8.53 -3.35 -3.84
C MET A 140 -8.88 -4.69 -3.19
N TRP A 141 -10.15 -4.90 -2.77
CA TRP A 141 -10.57 -6.15 -2.13
C TRP A 141 -10.58 -7.33 -3.08
N GLY A 142 -10.91 -7.12 -4.37
CA GLY A 142 -10.83 -8.15 -5.39
C GLY A 142 -9.41 -8.43 -5.92
N TYR A 143 -8.43 -7.60 -5.61
CA TYR A 143 -7.06 -7.73 -6.10
C TYR A 143 -6.24 -8.70 -5.23
N PRO A 144 -5.29 -9.49 -5.80
CA PRO A 144 -4.41 -10.36 -5.01
C PRO A 144 -3.58 -9.58 -4.00
N GLY A 145 -3.51 -10.10 -2.77
CA GLY A 145 -2.73 -9.51 -1.68
C GLY A 145 -3.58 -9.18 -0.44
N LYS A 146 -2.93 -8.98 0.69
CA LYS A 146 -3.56 -8.51 1.92
C LYS A 146 -3.91 -7.04 1.81
N LYS A 147 -4.88 -6.57 2.61
CA LYS A 147 -5.37 -5.19 2.56
C LYS A 147 -4.85 -4.40 3.75
N LEU A 148 -4.35 -3.21 3.50
CA LEU A 148 -3.99 -2.26 4.54
C LEU A 148 -4.66 -0.94 4.22
N LEU A 149 -5.62 -0.57 5.05
CA LEU A 149 -6.33 0.71 4.97
C LEU A 149 -6.09 1.47 6.27
N PHE A 150 -5.52 2.67 6.15
CA PHE A 150 -5.23 3.50 7.30
C PHE A 150 -6.50 4.16 7.84
N MET A 151 -6.52 4.37 9.17
CA MET A 151 -7.66 4.89 9.92
C MET A 151 -8.23 6.18 9.32
N GLY A 152 -9.56 6.29 9.28
CA GLY A 152 -10.29 7.39 8.65
C GLY A 152 -10.61 7.15 7.18
N GLY A 153 -9.85 6.30 6.48
CA GLY A 153 -10.12 5.91 5.10
C GLY A 153 -11.43 5.12 4.95
N GLU A 154 -11.76 4.27 5.94
CA GLU A 154 -12.94 3.41 5.95
C GLU A 154 -14.27 4.17 5.94
N PHE A 155 -14.29 5.42 6.38
CA PHE A 155 -15.47 6.29 6.28
C PHE A 155 -15.22 7.55 5.44
N ALA A 156 -14.14 7.54 4.65
CA ALA A 156 -13.80 8.62 3.71
C ALA A 156 -13.61 9.99 4.37
N GLN A 157 -12.85 10.06 5.46
CA GLN A 157 -12.52 11.32 6.13
C GLN A 157 -12.00 12.36 5.11
N TYR A 158 -12.49 13.60 5.17
CA TYR A 158 -12.05 14.66 4.25
C TYR A 158 -10.69 15.25 4.62
N ARG A 159 -10.41 15.37 5.91
CA ARG A 159 -9.16 15.92 6.41
C ARG A 159 -8.03 14.90 6.31
N GLU A 160 -6.81 15.37 6.09
CA GLU A 160 -5.62 14.57 6.31
C GLU A 160 -5.58 14.02 7.74
N TRP A 161 -4.93 12.90 7.93
CA TRP A 161 -4.72 12.38 9.26
C TRP A 161 -3.79 13.31 10.07
N ASP A 162 -4.18 13.59 11.30
CA ASP A 162 -3.44 14.43 12.23
C ASP A 162 -3.24 13.66 13.54
N SER A 163 -1.97 13.42 13.91
CA SER A 163 -1.60 12.71 15.13
C SER A 163 -2.01 13.46 16.43
N ASN A 164 -2.26 14.77 16.35
CA ASN A 164 -2.66 15.60 17.48
C ASN A 164 -4.18 15.71 17.65
N GLY A 165 -4.94 15.12 16.74
CA GLY A 165 -6.39 15.21 16.70
C GLY A 165 -7.11 13.87 16.69
N SER A 166 -8.38 13.88 17.03
CA SER A 166 -9.28 12.75 16.82
C SER A 166 -9.64 12.64 15.34
N LEU A 167 -10.02 11.44 14.90
CA LEU A 167 -10.71 11.26 13.62
C LEU A 167 -12.04 12.02 13.61
N ASP A 168 -12.49 12.39 12.42
CA ASP A 168 -13.71 13.17 12.21
C ASP A 168 -14.97 12.29 12.31
N TRP A 169 -15.15 11.60 13.44
CA TRP A 169 -16.25 10.66 13.69
C TRP A 169 -17.65 11.25 13.46
N TYR A 170 -17.81 12.58 13.58
CA TYR A 170 -19.06 13.27 13.29
C TYR A 170 -19.51 13.08 11.83
N LEU A 171 -18.61 12.75 10.91
CA LEU A 171 -18.94 12.49 9.50
C LEU A 171 -19.88 11.30 9.35
N LEU A 172 -19.89 10.35 10.28
CA LEU A 172 -20.77 9.17 10.24
C LEU A 172 -22.27 9.52 10.35
N GLN A 173 -22.63 10.74 10.76
CA GLN A 173 -24.02 11.22 10.69
C GLN A 173 -24.49 11.48 9.25
N TYR A 174 -23.58 11.60 8.29
CA TYR A 174 -23.91 11.85 6.88
C TYR A 174 -23.98 10.53 6.10
N PRO A 175 -25.05 10.36 5.25
CA PRO A 175 -25.31 9.08 4.59
C PRO A 175 -24.19 8.54 3.72
N LEU A 176 -23.41 9.40 3.03
CA LEU A 176 -22.32 8.97 2.15
C LEU A 176 -21.16 8.38 2.96
N HIS A 177 -20.78 9.00 4.07
CA HIS A 177 -19.73 8.52 4.96
C HIS A 177 -20.14 7.24 5.69
N ALA A 178 -21.34 7.20 6.25
CA ALA A 178 -21.89 5.99 6.86
C ALA A 178 -22.03 4.85 5.85
N GLY A 179 -22.35 5.17 4.59
CA GLY A 179 -22.41 4.21 3.49
C GLY A 179 -21.05 3.64 3.14
N MET A 180 -20.00 4.46 3.17
CA MET A 180 -18.62 4.01 2.94
C MET A 180 -18.15 3.06 4.03
N GLN A 181 -18.40 3.39 5.30
CA GLN A 181 -18.06 2.51 6.42
C GLN A 181 -18.77 1.16 6.32
N ARG A 182 -20.07 1.15 5.96
CA ARG A 182 -20.80 -0.11 5.73
C ARG A 182 -20.16 -0.92 4.60
N LEU A 183 -19.80 -0.27 3.48
CA LEU A 183 -19.13 -0.95 2.37
C LEU A 183 -17.83 -1.64 2.84
N VAL A 184 -16.97 -0.92 3.55
CA VAL A 184 -15.69 -1.49 4.03
C VAL A 184 -15.94 -2.64 4.98
N ARG A 185 -16.92 -2.53 5.88
CA ARG A 185 -17.33 -3.64 6.77
C ARG A 185 -17.81 -4.86 5.96
N ASP A 186 -18.61 -4.62 4.91
CA ASP A 186 -19.20 -5.70 4.11
C ASP A 186 -18.19 -6.34 3.14
N LEU A 187 -17.09 -5.65 2.82
CA LEU A 187 -15.97 -6.17 2.04
C LEU A 187 -15.02 -7.04 2.88
N ASN A 188 -14.94 -6.83 4.21
CA ASN A 188 -14.14 -7.61 5.16
C ASN A 188 -14.84 -8.94 5.53
#